data_538e29e7fc1b71b8f33b4f0d4df8082c
#
_entry.id   538e29e7fc1b71b8f33b4f0d4df8082c
#
_cell.length_a   1.000
_cell.length_b   1.000
_cell.length_c   1.000
_cell.angle_alpha   90.00
_cell.angle_beta   90.00
_cell.angle_gamma   90.00
#
_symmetry.space_group_name_H-M   'P 1'
#
loop_
_entity.id
_entity.type
_entity.pdbx_description
1 polymer ?
#
loop_
_entity_poly.entity_id
_entity_poly.type
_entity_poly.pdbx_seq_one_letter_code
_entity_poly.pdbx_strand_id
1 'polypeptide(L)'
;MSINLPHLHSGKVRDIYEIDSQKLLMVTSDRLSAFDVVLNETIPEKGRVLTAMTDYWLEKLNDLVPNHLISVDPVDAGEEINSESREFLLGRTMICKRAEMLPVECIVRGFITGSAWKEYKENGTVHGEKVDSGLRESEQFQQPLFTPSTKATSGHDENISFSESIEILGSDLAEKVKDISLKCYKLAADLAMERGIIIADTKFEFGLIDGELVLADEVLTPDSSRFWPEEQWSLGSSPPSFDKQPVRDFLDGVEWDKKPPPPNLPSEVISATSSRYIEAYEKISGKSFEDWPGGRS
;
A
#
# COMPACT_ATOMS: atom_id res chain seq x y z
N MET A 1 26.83 5.08 -1.96
CA MET A 1 26.05 3.97 -2.52
C MET A 1 25.65 4.34 -3.95
N SER A 2 25.96 3.52 -4.93
CA SER A 2 25.55 3.73 -6.32
C SER A 2 24.96 2.44 -6.87
N ILE A 3 23.68 2.51 -7.27
CA ILE A 3 23.06 1.50 -8.12
C ILE A 3 23.42 1.90 -9.55
N ASN A 4 24.18 1.05 -10.24
CA ASN A 4 24.66 1.35 -11.59
C ASN A 4 23.65 0.86 -12.66
N LEU A 5 22.37 1.16 -12.42
CA LEU A 5 21.28 0.90 -13.34
C LEU A 5 20.60 2.22 -13.71
N PRO A 6 20.00 2.34 -14.90
CA PRO A 6 19.23 3.50 -15.30
C PRO A 6 18.09 3.75 -14.32
N HIS A 7 18.08 4.93 -13.68
CA HIS A 7 17.00 5.34 -12.81
C HIS A 7 15.81 5.83 -13.65
N LEU A 8 14.63 5.24 -13.47
CA LEU A 8 13.42 5.58 -14.23
C LEU A 8 12.52 6.57 -13.49
N HIS A 9 12.29 6.32 -12.19
CA HIS A 9 11.33 7.09 -11.42
C HIS A 9 11.61 7.04 -9.92
N SER A 10 11.34 8.17 -9.23
CA SER A 10 11.28 8.25 -7.76
C SER A 10 9.87 8.59 -7.32
N GLY A 11 9.20 7.64 -6.68
CA GLY A 11 7.95 7.87 -5.97
C GLY A 11 8.17 8.43 -4.55
N LYS A 12 7.08 8.59 -3.80
CA LYS A 12 7.13 9.06 -2.40
C LYS A 12 7.98 8.12 -1.51
N VAL A 13 7.93 6.81 -1.76
CA VAL A 13 8.60 5.78 -0.94
C VAL A 13 9.43 4.77 -1.74
N ARG A 14 9.32 4.72 -3.06
CA ARG A 14 10.04 3.76 -3.91
C ARG A 14 10.80 4.44 -5.03
N ASP A 15 11.95 3.87 -5.35
CA ASP A 15 12.75 4.22 -6.50
C ASP A 15 12.77 3.02 -7.48
N ILE A 16 12.59 3.29 -8.77
CA ILE A 16 12.47 2.30 -9.83
C ILE A 16 13.64 2.45 -10.79
N TYR A 17 14.33 1.35 -11.05
CA TYR A 17 15.45 1.26 -11.96
C TYR A 17 15.17 0.23 -13.06
N GLU A 18 15.75 0.43 -14.23
CA GLU A 18 15.67 -0.52 -15.33
C GLU A 18 16.82 -1.54 -15.22
N ILE A 19 16.49 -2.83 -15.14
CA ILE A 19 17.46 -3.91 -15.29
C ILE A 19 17.63 -4.17 -16.78
N ASP A 20 16.53 -4.41 -17.48
CA ASP A 20 16.48 -4.60 -18.93
C ASP A 20 15.08 -4.17 -19.46
N SER A 21 14.81 -4.41 -20.74
CA SER A 21 13.54 -4.04 -21.36
C SER A 21 12.31 -4.74 -20.75
N GLN A 22 12.50 -5.85 -20.01
CA GLN A 22 11.43 -6.68 -19.45
C GLN A 22 11.41 -6.68 -17.91
N LYS A 23 12.49 -6.18 -17.27
CA LYS A 23 12.66 -6.28 -15.82
C LYS A 23 12.97 -4.93 -15.19
N LEU A 24 12.42 -4.74 -14.01
CA LEU A 24 12.61 -3.58 -13.15
C LEU A 24 13.20 -4.01 -11.81
N LEU A 25 14.04 -3.14 -11.25
CA LEU A 25 14.42 -3.16 -9.85
C LEU A 25 13.62 -2.09 -9.12
N MET A 26 12.79 -2.49 -8.17
CA MET A 26 12.06 -1.60 -7.29
C MET A 26 12.73 -1.59 -5.93
N VAL A 27 13.11 -0.41 -5.44
CA VAL A 27 13.78 -0.24 -4.14
C VAL A 27 12.87 0.57 -3.22
N THR A 28 12.43 -0.05 -2.16
CA THR A 28 11.59 0.60 -1.15
C THR A 28 12.45 1.31 -0.12
N SER A 29 12.27 2.61 0.01
CA SER A 29 13.01 3.44 0.94
C SER A 29 12.32 3.53 2.31
N ASP A 30 13.06 4.06 3.29
CA ASP A 30 12.53 4.36 4.61
C ASP A 30 11.86 5.76 4.69
N ARG A 31 11.69 6.44 3.54
CA ARG A 31 10.98 7.72 3.45
C ARG A 31 9.53 7.55 3.93
N LEU A 32 9.03 8.57 4.62
CA LEU A 32 7.64 8.63 5.05
C LEU A 32 6.98 9.88 4.50
N SER A 33 5.74 9.76 4.06
CA SER A 33 4.89 10.89 3.73
C SER A 33 3.64 10.90 4.59
N ALA A 34 3.23 12.10 5.02
CA ALA A 34 1.96 12.34 5.69
C ALA A 34 1.33 13.61 5.14
N PHE A 35 0.00 13.62 4.97
CA PHE A 35 -0.72 14.75 4.37
C PHE A 35 -0.13 15.21 3.02
N ASP A 36 0.30 14.25 2.18
CA ASP A 36 0.98 14.45 0.88
C ASP A 36 2.35 15.14 0.93
N VAL A 37 2.90 15.38 2.12
CA VAL A 37 4.23 15.95 2.31
C VAL A 37 5.21 14.83 2.72
N VAL A 38 6.35 14.73 2.02
CA VAL A 38 7.45 13.86 2.43
C VAL A 38 8.16 14.51 3.62
N LEU A 39 8.31 13.73 4.71
CA LEU A 39 8.94 14.19 5.93
C LEU A 39 10.46 14.20 5.81
N ASN A 40 11.14 14.99 6.66
CA ASN A 40 12.61 15.11 6.63
C ASN A 40 13.30 13.83 7.12
N GLU A 41 12.72 13.20 8.15
CA GLU A 41 13.26 12.00 8.76
C GLU A 41 12.74 10.74 8.05
N THR A 42 13.52 9.68 8.15
CA THR A 42 13.16 8.35 7.69
C THR A 42 12.71 7.47 8.86
N ILE A 43 11.87 6.49 8.59
CA ILE A 43 11.45 5.50 9.58
C ILE A 43 12.30 4.23 9.37
N PRO A 44 13.21 3.90 10.29
CA PRO A 44 14.06 2.71 10.17
C PRO A 44 13.24 1.45 9.91
N GLU A 45 13.76 0.57 9.06
CA GLU A 45 13.18 -0.72 8.65
C GLU A 45 11.86 -0.63 7.84
N LYS A 46 11.27 0.56 7.68
CA LYS A 46 10.00 0.73 6.97
C LYS A 46 10.03 0.10 5.56
N GLY A 47 11.06 0.39 4.79
CA GLY A 47 11.19 -0.15 3.42
C GLY A 47 11.25 -1.67 3.38
N ARG A 48 11.93 -2.28 4.36
CA ARG A 48 12.02 -3.74 4.49
C ARG A 48 10.68 -4.35 4.91
N VAL A 49 9.97 -3.73 5.84
CA VAL A 49 8.63 -4.19 6.26
C VAL A 49 7.66 -4.14 5.10
N LEU A 50 7.62 -3.06 4.33
CA LEU A 50 6.73 -2.94 3.17
C LEU A 50 7.03 -4.01 2.11
N THR A 51 8.31 -4.29 1.87
CA THR A 51 8.72 -5.35 0.93
C THR A 51 8.34 -6.73 1.45
N ALA A 52 8.60 -7.02 2.73
CA ALA A 52 8.26 -8.29 3.35
C ALA A 52 6.74 -8.57 3.35
N MET A 53 5.92 -7.54 3.61
CA MET A 53 4.47 -7.65 3.54
C MET A 53 3.97 -7.86 2.11
N THR A 54 4.54 -7.15 1.15
CA THR A 54 4.19 -7.32 -0.26
C THR A 54 4.51 -8.73 -0.74
N ASP A 55 5.71 -9.26 -0.44
CA ASP A 55 6.10 -10.62 -0.77
C ASP A 55 5.13 -11.66 -0.17
N TYR A 56 4.84 -11.52 1.12
CA TYR A 56 3.88 -12.38 1.82
C TYR A 56 2.50 -12.41 1.14
N TRP A 57 1.96 -11.23 0.80
CA TRP A 57 0.63 -11.16 0.20
C TRP A 57 0.60 -11.61 -1.25
N LEU A 58 1.65 -11.32 -2.03
CA LEU A 58 1.75 -11.83 -3.41
C LEU A 58 1.78 -13.36 -3.43
N GLU A 59 2.46 -14.00 -2.46
CA GLU A 59 2.40 -15.46 -2.28
C GLU A 59 0.97 -15.95 -1.99
N LYS A 60 0.27 -15.30 -1.05
CA LYS A 60 -1.09 -15.71 -0.63
C LYS A 60 -2.16 -15.51 -1.70
N LEU A 61 -1.98 -14.50 -2.55
CA LEU A 61 -2.94 -14.14 -3.60
C LEU A 61 -2.65 -14.81 -4.95
N ASN A 62 -1.55 -15.55 -5.08
CA ASN A 62 -1.07 -16.08 -6.36
C ASN A 62 -2.06 -17.03 -7.06
N ASP A 63 -2.90 -17.75 -6.29
CA ASP A 63 -3.94 -18.62 -6.85
C ASP A 63 -5.14 -17.84 -7.41
N LEU A 64 -5.32 -16.56 -7.04
CA LEU A 64 -6.39 -15.70 -7.52
C LEU A 64 -5.97 -14.88 -8.74
N VAL A 65 -4.74 -14.42 -8.76
CA VAL A 65 -4.18 -13.56 -9.81
C VAL A 65 -2.67 -13.71 -9.87
N PRO A 66 -2.07 -13.90 -11.06
CA PRO A 66 -0.62 -13.85 -11.19
C PRO A 66 -0.10 -12.46 -10.81
N ASN A 67 1.18 -12.39 -10.47
CA ASN A 67 1.81 -11.13 -10.07
C ASN A 67 3.11 -10.87 -10.83
N HIS A 68 3.65 -9.69 -10.69
CA HIS A 68 4.84 -9.24 -11.40
C HIS A 68 6.16 -9.60 -10.71
N LEU A 69 6.14 -10.09 -9.46
CA LEU A 69 7.35 -10.37 -8.69
C LEU A 69 8.13 -11.56 -9.27
N ILE A 70 9.43 -11.39 -9.41
CA ILE A 70 10.37 -12.43 -9.79
C ILE A 70 11.16 -12.89 -8.57
N SER A 71 11.73 -11.93 -7.82
CA SER A 71 12.61 -12.19 -6.67
C SER A 71 12.66 -10.99 -5.73
N VAL A 72 12.96 -11.25 -4.46
CA VAL A 72 13.29 -10.23 -3.45
C VAL A 72 14.80 -10.20 -3.13
N ASP A 73 15.60 -11.07 -3.75
CA ASP A 73 17.05 -11.10 -3.57
C ASP A 73 17.72 -10.10 -4.52
N PRO A 74 18.45 -9.09 -4.02
CA PRO A 74 19.16 -8.13 -4.88
C PRO A 74 20.25 -8.76 -5.76
N VAL A 75 20.68 -10.00 -5.49
CA VAL A 75 21.64 -10.73 -6.33
C VAL A 75 21.06 -10.99 -7.72
N ASP A 76 19.76 -11.22 -7.81
CA ASP A 76 19.06 -11.53 -9.07
C ASP A 76 18.91 -10.32 -10.00
N ALA A 77 19.26 -9.12 -9.53
CA ALA A 77 19.32 -7.92 -10.37
C ALA A 77 20.59 -7.82 -11.24
N GLY A 78 21.56 -8.76 -11.07
CA GLY A 78 22.74 -8.85 -11.90
C GLY A 78 24.01 -8.26 -11.29
N GLU A 79 25.08 -8.20 -12.11
CA GLU A 79 26.42 -7.77 -11.68
C GLU A 79 26.55 -6.25 -11.55
N GLU A 80 25.60 -5.49 -12.08
CA GLU A 80 25.54 -4.03 -12.02
C GLU A 80 25.39 -3.49 -10.59
N ILE A 81 24.97 -4.37 -9.66
CA ILE A 81 24.86 -4.06 -8.23
C ILE A 81 26.08 -4.62 -7.49
N ASN A 82 26.94 -3.74 -7.01
CA ASN A 82 28.11 -4.11 -6.24
C ASN A 82 27.75 -4.63 -4.84
N SER A 83 28.72 -5.26 -4.15
CA SER A 83 28.50 -5.89 -2.83
C SER A 83 28.00 -4.92 -1.75
N GLU A 84 28.50 -3.68 -1.72
CA GLU A 84 28.08 -2.65 -0.77
C GLU A 84 26.61 -2.25 -0.99
N SER A 85 26.23 -2.09 -2.26
CA SER A 85 24.85 -1.79 -2.62
C SER A 85 23.91 -2.94 -2.32
N ARG A 86 24.35 -4.20 -2.50
CA ARG A 86 23.55 -5.39 -2.15
C ARG A 86 23.20 -5.46 -0.67
N GLU A 87 24.12 -5.13 0.22
CA GLU A 87 23.86 -5.09 1.67
C GLU A 87 22.76 -4.07 2.03
N PHE A 88 22.82 -2.89 1.44
CA PHE A 88 21.77 -1.89 1.62
C PHE A 88 20.42 -2.35 1.03
N LEU A 89 20.43 -2.97 -0.14
CA LEU A 89 19.24 -3.41 -0.88
C LEU A 89 18.56 -4.63 -0.26
N LEU A 90 19.28 -5.36 0.61
CA LEU A 90 18.79 -6.58 1.22
C LEU A 90 17.48 -6.32 1.97
N GLY A 91 16.46 -7.09 1.63
CA GLY A 91 15.13 -7.07 2.24
C GLY A 91 14.23 -5.88 1.86
N ARG A 92 14.71 -4.92 1.04
CA ARG A 92 13.93 -3.76 0.57
C ARG A 92 13.77 -3.68 -0.94
N THR A 93 14.06 -4.78 -1.63
CA THR A 93 14.14 -4.84 -3.08
C THR A 93 13.14 -5.83 -3.62
N MET A 94 12.52 -5.49 -4.73
CA MET A 94 11.76 -6.39 -5.58
C MET A 94 12.30 -6.31 -7.01
N ILE A 95 12.61 -7.46 -7.58
CA ILE A 95 12.89 -7.61 -9.01
C ILE A 95 11.58 -8.06 -9.64
N CYS A 96 11.07 -7.26 -10.56
CA CYS A 96 9.74 -7.43 -11.12
C CYS A 96 9.79 -7.52 -12.64
N LYS A 97 8.86 -8.25 -13.22
CA LYS A 97 8.55 -8.12 -14.63
C LYS A 97 7.99 -6.73 -14.90
N ARG A 98 8.39 -6.13 -16.03
CA ARG A 98 7.80 -4.86 -16.47
C ARG A 98 6.38 -5.11 -16.95
N ALA A 99 5.41 -4.50 -16.30
CA ALA A 99 4.00 -4.53 -16.69
C ALA A 99 3.59 -3.20 -17.33
N GLU A 100 2.66 -3.25 -18.26
CA GLU A 100 1.91 -2.08 -18.71
C GLU A 100 0.86 -1.75 -17.65
N MET A 101 1.15 -0.76 -16.80
CA MET A 101 0.30 -0.42 -15.66
C MET A 101 -1.04 0.17 -16.11
N LEU A 102 -2.12 -0.29 -15.48
CA LEU A 102 -3.45 0.28 -15.70
C LEU A 102 -3.53 1.69 -15.09
N PRO A 103 -4.19 2.64 -15.77
CA PRO A 103 -4.30 4.02 -15.29
C PRO A 103 -5.41 4.21 -14.22
N VAL A 104 -5.74 3.15 -13.50
CA VAL A 104 -6.78 3.12 -12.46
C VAL A 104 -6.21 2.44 -11.22
N GLU A 105 -6.37 3.09 -10.07
CA GLU A 105 -6.15 2.48 -8.77
C GLU A 105 -7.40 1.76 -8.30
N CYS A 106 -7.25 0.53 -7.85
CA CYS A 106 -8.34 -0.37 -7.48
C CYS A 106 -8.50 -0.41 -5.97
N ILE A 107 -9.32 0.49 -5.44
CA ILE A 107 -9.56 0.59 -4.00
C ILE A 107 -10.75 -0.29 -3.63
N VAL A 108 -10.57 -1.13 -2.61
CA VAL A 108 -11.66 -1.91 -2.00
C VAL A 108 -11.84 -1.48 -0.56
N ARG A 109 -13.08 -1.22 -0.18
CA ARG A 109 -13.46 -0.79 1.16
C ARG A 109 -14.41 -1.79 1.80
N GLY A 110 -14.00 -2.39 2.90
CA GLY A 110 -14.87 -3.20 3.76
C GLY A 110 -15.57 -2.40 4.84
N PHE A 111 -15.03 -1.22 5.18
CA PHE A 111 -15.53 -0.36 6.24
C PHE A 111 -15.58 1.10 5.76
N ILE A 112 -16.57 1.84 6.26
CA ILE A 112 -16.70 3.27 5.94
C ILE A 112 -15.78 4.11 6.82
N THR A 113 -14.72 4.69 6.22
CA THR A 113 -13.70 5.47 6.93
C THR A 113 -13.00 6.47 6.00
N GLY A 114 -12.18 7.35 6.55
CA GLY A 114 -11.34 8.27 5.79
C GLY A 114 -12.12 9.19 4.85
N SER A 115 -11.71 9.25 3.57
CA SER A 115 -12.37 10.07 2.55
C SER A 115 -13.80 9.63 2.27
N ALA A 116 -14.07 8.31 2.27
CA ALA A 116 -15.40 7.78 2.08
C ALA A 116 -16.37 8.21 3.20
N TRP A 117 -15.91 8.21 4.47
CA TRP A 117 -16.70 8.70 5.58
C TRP A 117 -16.99 10.22 5.49
N LYS A 118 -16.00 11.01 5.05
CA LYS A 118 -16.19 12.45 4.83
C LYS A 118 -17.25 12.71 3.77
N GLU A 119 -17.14 12.08 2.61
CA GLU A 119 -18.09 12.20 1.51
C GLU A 119 -19.49 11.74 1.94
N TYR A 120 -19.58 10.60 2.64
CA TYR A 120 -20.87 10.10 3.13
C TYR A 120 -21.57 11.09 4.08
N LYS A 121 -20.85 11.72 4.99
CA LYS A 121 -21.44 12.76 5.89
C LYS A 121 -21.96 13.97 5.13
N GLU A 122 -21.36 14.32 4.02
CA GLU A 122 -21.72 15.48 3.22
C GLU A 122 -22.86 15.18 2.25
N ASN A 123 -22.79 14.04 1.58
CA ASN A 123 -23.61 13.73 0.40
C ASN A 123 -24.46 12.46 0.53
N GLY A 124 -24.18 11.60 1.52
CA GLY A 124 -24.80 10.27 1.64
C GLY A 124 -24.32 9.28 0.57
N THR A 125 -23.15 9.54 -0.05
CA THR A 125 -22.57 8.74 -1.12
C THR A 125 -21.17 8.28 -0.75
N VAL A 126 -20.68 7.25 -1.45
CA VAL A 126 -19.26 6.82 -1.46
C VAL A 126 -18.82 6.71 -2.92
N HIS A 127 -17.84 7.50 -3.32
CA HIS A 127 -17.39 7.67 -4.73
C HIS A 127 -18.57 7.97 -5.69
N GLY A 128 -19.44 8.89 -5.27
CA GLY A 128 -20.62 9.32 -6.03
C GLY A 128 -21.78 8.34 -6.01
N GLU A 129 -21.61 7.12 -5.52
CA GLU A 129 -22.67 6.11 -5.47
C GLU A 129 -23.41 6.13 -4.14
N LYS A 130 -24.74 5.95 -4.18
CA LYS A 130 -25.55 5.89 -2.97
C LYS A 130 -25.29 4.59 -2.21
N VAL A 131 -25.11 4.73 -0.90
CA VAL A 131 -24.99 3.61 0.03
C VAL A 131 -26.10 3.67 1.08
N ASP A 132 -26.19 2.64 1.93
CA ASP A 132 -27.21 2.57 2.98
C ASP A 132 -27.20 3.83 3.86
N SER A 133 -28.38 4.29 4.25
CA SER A 133 -28.53 5.43 5.14
C SER A 133 -28.32 5.03 6.60
N GLY A 134 -27.80 5.94 7.42
CA GLY A 134 -27.60 5.73 8.85
C GLY A 134 -26.32 5.01 9.23
N LEU A 135 -25.38 4.84 8.27
CA LEU A 135 -24.05 4.32 8.56
C LEU A 135 -23.30 5.21 9.56
N ARG A 136 -22.52 4.57 10.42
CA ARG A 136 -21.66 5.22 11.41
C ARG A 136 -20.19 5.08 11.00
N GLU A 137 -19.34 5.93 11.49
CA GLU A 137 -17.91 5.85 11.23
C GLU A 137 -17.37 4.46 11.60
N SER A 138 -16.45 3.91 10.80
CA SER A 138 -15.89 2.57 10.91
C SER A 138 -16.90 1.41 10.86
N GLU A 139 -18.12 1.65 10.38
CA GLU A 139 -19.08 0.56 10.15
C GLU A 139 -18.67 -0.31 8.98
N GLN A 140 -18.86 -1.62 9.15
CA GLN A 140 -18.59 -2.59 8.08
C GLN A 140 -19.72 -2.52 7.05
N PHE A 141 -19.38 -2.47 5.78
CA PHE A 141 -20.34 -2.64 4.71
C PHE A 141 -20.86 -4.08 4.65
N GLN A 142 -22.12 -4.27 4.26
CA GLN A 142 -22.69 -5.62 4.06
C GLN A 142 -21.91 -6.44 3.03
N GLN A 143 -21.39 -5.75 2.01
CA GLN A 143 -20.44 -6.29 1.03
C GLN A 143 -19.35 -5.25 0.81
N PRO A 144 -18.10 -5.67 0.62
CA PRO A 144 -17.03 -4.73 0.29
C PRO A 144 -17.35 -3.94 -0.98
N LEU A 145 -17.05 -2.66 -0.98
CA LEU A 145 -17.26 -1.76 -2.10
C LEU A 145 -15.98 -1.63 -2.93
N PHE A 146 -16.12 -1.72 -4.25
CA PHE A 146 -15.06 -1.35 -5.20
C PHE A 146 -15.22 0.13 -5.54
N THR A 147 -14.22 0.93 -5.18
CA THR A 147 -14.25 2.40 -5.26
C THR A 147 -12.98 2.89 -5.95
N PRO A 148 -12.91 2.81 -7.29
CA PRO A 148 -11.68 3.12 -8.03
C PRO A 148 -11.33 4.61 -7.98
N SER A 149 -10.05 4.92 -8.26
CA SER A 149 -9.57 6.27 -8.54
C SER A 149 -8.70 6.28 -9.80
N THR A 150 -8.56 7.44 -10.42
CA THR A 150 -7.58 7.61 -11.49
C THR A 150 -6.17 7.57 -10.90
N LYS A 151 -5.20 7.11 -11.68
CA LYS A 151 -3.78 7.29 -11.36
C LYS A 151 -3.30 8.55 -12.06
N ALA A 152 -3.28 9.66 -11.32
CA ALA A 152 -2.90 10.96 -11.88
C ALA A 152 -1.43 10.96 -12.30
N THR A 153 -1.16 11.44 -13.51
CA THR A 153 0.22 11.73 -13.97
C THR A 153 0.75 13.03 -13.39
N SER A 154 -0.14 13.92 -12.92
CA SER A 154 0.17 15.17 -12.22
C SER A 154 -1.02 15.57 -11.33
N GLY A 155 -0.75 16.08 -10.13
CA GLY A 155 -1.79 16.43 -9.16
C GLY A 155 -2.11 15.31 -8.17
N HIS A 156 -3.38 15.18 -7.82
CA HIS A 156 -3.89 14.15 -6.92
C HIS A 156 -4.75 13.15 -7.69
N ASP A 157 -4.77 11.90 -7.21
CA ASP A 157 -5.68 10.87 -7.70
C ASP A 157 -7.14 11.30 -7.42
N GLU A 158 -7.99 11.15 -8.43
CA GLU A 158 -9.40 11.56 -8.34
C GLU A 158 -10.27 10.32 -8.20
N ASN A 159 -11.19 10.36 -7.23
CA ASN A 159 -12.20 9.32 -7.09
C ASN A 159 -13.08 9.29 -8.34
N ILE A 160 -13.29 8.09 -8.88
CA ILE A 160 -14.15 7.86 -10.04
C ILE A 160 -15.20 6.80 -9.72
N SER A 161 -16.32 6.87 -10.40
CA SER A 161 -17.33 5.81 -10.38
C SER A 161 -16.84 4.56 -11.13
N PHE A 162 -17.50 3.43 -10.87
CA PHE A 162 -17.23 2.23 -11.67
C PHE A 162 -17.53 2.42 -13.16
N SER A 163 -18.56 3.19 -13.50
CA SER A 163 -18.89 3.53 -14.89
C SER A 163 -17.77 4.29 -15.59
N GLU A 164 -17.15 5.27 -14.93
CA GLU A 164 -16.00 5.97 -15.46
C GLU A 164 -14.76 5.06 -15.62
N SER A 165 -14.56 4.10 -14.71
CA SER A 165 -13.51 3.09 -14.89
C SER A 165 -13.74 2.20 -16.11
N ILE A 166 -15.00 1.91 -16.48
CA ILE A 166 -15.34 1.22 -17.73
C ILE A 166 -14.98 2.06 -18.97
N GLU A 167 -15.18 3.37 -18.91
CA GLU A 167 -14.79 4.27 -20.02
C GLU A 167 -13.27 4.29 -20.23
N ILE A 168 -12.51 4.16 -19.15
CA ILE A 168 -11.03 4.17 -19.18
C ILE A 168 -10.47 2.81 -19.62
N LEU A 169 -10.97 1.70 -19.08
CA LEU A 169 -10.39 0.36 -19.24
C LEU A 169 -11.08 -0.49 -20.28
N GLY A 170 -12.31 -0.14 -20.67
CA GLY A 170 -13.24 -1.04 -21.37
C GLY A 170 -13.96 -1.98 -20.40
N SER A 171 -15.16 -2.42 -20.79
CA SER A 171 -16.07 -3.20 -19.93
C SER A 171 -15.43 -4.47 -19.37
N ASP A 172 -14.84 -5.29 -20.25
CA ASP A 172 -14.33 -6.62 -19.88
C ASP A 172 -13.17 -6.51 -18.86
N LEU A 173 -12.25 -5.57 -19.06
CA LEU A 173 -11.11 -5.39 -18.17
C LEU A 173 -11.55 -4.75 -16.85
N ALA A 174 -12.46 -3.77 -16.87
CA ALA A 174 -12.97 -3.13 -15.67
C ALA A 174 -13.71 -4.13 -14.76
N GLU A 175 -14.57 -4.97 -15.32
CA GLU A 175 -15.27 -6.02 -14.58
C GLU A 175 -14.29 -7.06 -14.02
N LYS A 176 -13.29 -7.48 -14.81
CA LYS A 176 -12.25 -8.42 -14.36
C LYS A 176 -11.44 -7.86 -13.21
N VAL A 177 -11.00 -6.62 -13.29
CA VAL A 177 -10.22 -5.94 -12.25
C VAL A 177 -11.03 -5.78 -10.96
N LYS A 178 -12.30 -5.37 -11.06
CA LYS A 178 -13.22 -5.27 -9.93
C LYS A 178 -13.40 -6.62 -9.23
N ASP A 179 -13.75 -7.69 -10.00
CA ASP A 179 -13.97 -9.03 -9.46
C ASP A 179 -12.74 -9.56 -8.74
N ILE A 180 -11.56 -9.43 -9.35
CA ILE A 180 -10.29 -9.86 -8.75
C ILE A 180 -9.97 -9.05 -7.50
N SER A 181 -10.13 -7.71 -7.53
CA SER A 181 -9.88 -6.86 -6.36
C SER A 181 -10.73 -7.24 -5.17
N LEU A 182 -12.02 -7.50 -5.38
CA LEU A 182 -12.94 -7.93 -4.33
C LEU A 182 -12.57 -9.32 -3.78
N LYS A 183 -12.16 -10.26 -4.63
CA LYS A 183 -11.69 -11.59 -4.20
C LYS A 183 -10.39 -11.52 -3.42
N CYS A 184 -9.42 -10.75 -3.88
CA CYS A 184 -8.16 -10.52 -3.17
C CYS A 184 -8.39 -9.87 -1.81
N TYR A 185 -9.22 -8.83 -1.77
CA TYR A 185 -9.58 -8.18 -0.49
C TYR A 185 -10.24 -9.16 0.48
N LYS A 186 -11.23 -9.93 0.01
CA LYS A 186 -11.94 -10.88 0.87
C LYS A 186 -11.00 -11.92 1.47
N LEU A 187 -10.17 -12.56 0.65
CA LEU A 187 -9.19 -13.53 1.14
C LEU A 187 -8.24 -12.90 2.17
N ALA A 188 -7.73 -11.70 1.87
CA ALA A 188 -6.81 -11.01 2.77
C ALA A 188 -7.49 -10.59 4.08
N ALA A 189 -8.73 -10.09 4.02
CA ALA A 189 -9.51 -9.70 5.19
C ALA A 189 -9.81 -10.90 6.10
N ASP A 190 -10.18 -12.04 5.52
CA ASP A 190 -10.43 -13.27 6.27
C ASP A 190 -9.14 -13.75 6.99
N LEU A 191 -7.99 -13.79 6.28
CA LEU A 191 -6.70 -14.18 6.86
C LEU A 191 -6.19 -13.20 7.95
N ALA A 192 -6.38 -11.90 7.74
CA ALA A 192 -5.99 -10.89 8.72
C ALA A 192 -6.87 -10.95 9.99
N MET A 193 -8.17 -11.23 9.82
CA MET A 193 -9.12 -11.37 10.93
C MET A 193 -8.76 -12.55 11.82
N GLU A 194 -8.29 -13.68 11.28
CA GLU A 194 -7.76 -14.81 12.07
C GLU A 194 -6.59 -14.41 12.99
N ARG A 195 -5.97 -13.27 12.71
CA ARG A 195 -4.86 -12.69 13.47
C ARG A 195 -5.26 -11.46 14.30
N GLY A 196 -6.57 -11.19 14.43
CA GLY A 196 -7.10 -10.05 15.17
C GLY A 196 -6.83 -8.70 14.49
N ILE A 197 -6.72 -8.70 13.15
CA ILE A 197 -6.51 -7.49 12.36
C ILE A 197 -7.66 -7.31 11.37
N ILE A 198 -8.27 -6.13 11.40
CA ILE A 198 -9.26 -5.67 10.43
C ILE A 198 -8.53 -4.94 9.31
N ILE A 199 -8.72 -5.36 8.06
CA ILE A 199 -8.35 -4.58 6.88
C ILE A 199 -9.56 -3.72 6.51
N ALA A 200 -9.52 -2.44 6.85
CA ALA A 200 -10.66 -1.55 6.60
C ALA A 200 -10.82 -1.20 5.12
N ASP A 201 -9.74 -0.91 4.46
CA ASP A 201 -9.64 -0.69 3.01
C ASP A 201 -8.22 -1.00 2.52
N THR A 202 -8.11 -1.18 1.23
CA THR A 202 -6.83 -1.36 0.54
C THR A 202 -6.90 -0.82 -0.88
N LYS A 203 -5.73 -0.50 -1.42
CA LYS A 203 -5.51 -0.09 -2.80
C LYS A 203 -4.65 -1.14 -3.49
N PHE A 204 -5.16 -1.69 -4.59
CA PHE A 204 -4.41 -2.56 -5.50
C PHE A 204 -4.06 -1.80 -6.76
N GLU A 205 -2.93 -2.17 -7.34
CA GLU A 205 -2.52 -1.73 -8.68
C GLU A 205 -2.34 -2.95 -9.58
N PHE A 206 -2.84 -2.85 -10.79
CA PHE A 206 -2.75 -3.91 -11.78
C PHE A 206 -2.04 -3.42 -13.04
N GLY A 207 -1.51 -4.37 -13.78
CA GLY A 207 -0.92 -4.15 -15.09
C GLY A 207 -1.14 -5.33 -16.01
N LEU A 208 -0.70 -5.20 -17.25
CA LEU A 208 -0.71 -6.27 -18.23
C LEU A 208 0.72 -6.71 -18.55
N ILE A 209 0.95 -8.02 -18.56
CA ILE A 209 2.17 -8.65 -19.07
C ILE A 209 1.74 -9.63 -20.14
N ASP A 210 2.20 -9.41 -21.38
CA ASP A 210 1.80 -10.21 -22.54
C ASP A 210 0.27 -10.33 -22.73
N GLY A 211 -0.47 -9.28 -22.32
CA GLY A 211 -1.93 -9.23 -22.37
C GLY A 211 -2.64 -9.91 -21.18
N GLU A 212 -1.91 -10.52 -20.27
CA GLU A 212 -2.47 -11.11 -19.06
C GLU A 212 -2.48 -10.10 -17.91
N LEU A 213 -3.60 -10.04 -17.17
CA LEU A 213 -3.74 -9.19 -15.99
C LEU A 213 -2.91 -9.74 -14.84
N VAL A 214 -2.05 -8.88 -14.27
CA VAL A 214 -1.19 -9.20 -13.12
C VAL A 214 -1.39 -8.18 -12.00
N LEU A 215 -1.26 -8.64 -10.76
CA LEU A 215 -1.16 -7.78 -9.58
C LEU A 215 0.25 -7.22 -9.49
N ALA A 216 0.38 -5.93 -9.26
CA ALA A 216 1.64 -5.22 -9.30
C ALA A 216 1.79 -4.24 -8.14
N ASP A 217 2.96 -3.60 -8.06
CA ASP A 217 3.35 -2.63 -7.04
C ASP A 217 3.29 -3.21 -5.62
N GLU A 218 3.02 -2.40 -4.61
CA GLU A 218 2.86 -2.86 -3.23
C GLU A 218 1.45 -3.40 -2.99
N VAL A 219 1.37 -4.43 -2.15
CA VAL A 219 0.11 -5.12 -1.89
C VAL A 219 -0.12 -5.24 -0.39
N LEU A 220 -1.26 -4.69 0.07
CA LEU A 220 -1.74 -4.86 1.44
C LEU A 220 -0.68 -4.51 2.49
N THR A 221 -0.03 -3.37 2.32
CA THR A 221 0.94 -2.81 3.26
C THR A 221 0.29 -1.72 4.12
N PRO A 222 0.91 -1.32 5.24
CA PRO A 222 0.42 -0.17 6.02
C PRO A 222 0.39 1.17 5.25
N ASP A 223 1.07 1.25 4.09
CA ASP A 223 1.03 2.45 3.24
C ASP A 223 -0.13 2.43 2.24
N SER A 224 -0.53 1.24 1.77
CA SER A 224 -1.64 1.06 0.82
C SER A 224 -2.97 0.65 1.47
N SER A 225 -2.98 0.34 2.77
CA SER A 225 -4.13 -0.22 3.48
C SER A 225 -4.28 0.37 4.87
N ARG A 226 -5.50 0.34 5.42
CA ARG A 226 -5.76 0.61 6.83
C ARG A 226 -5.92 -0.70 7.58
N PHE A 227 -5.00 -0.95 8.52
CA PHE A 227 -5.03 -2.09 9.42
C PHE A 227 -5.42 -1.63 10.82
N TRP A 228 -6.50 -2.17 11.35
CA TRP A 228 -6.97 -1.87 12.70
C TRP A 228 -6.81 -3.07 13.61
N PRO A 229 -6.36 -2.90 14.86
CA PRO A 229 -6.51 -3.93 15.87
C PRO A 229 -7.99 -4.22 16.10
N GLU A 230 -8.43 -5.47 15.93
CA GLU A 230 -9.83 -5.85 16.16
C GLU A 230 -10.30 -5.47 17.57
N GLU A 231 -9.46 -5.71 18.58
CA GLU A 231 -9.74 -5.40 19.99
C GLU A 231 -9.95 -3.90 20.29
N GLN A 232 -9.46 -3.01 19.40
CA GLN A 232 -9.59 -1.57 19.54
C GLN A 232 -10.61 -0.98 18.56
N TRP A 233 -11.25 -1.80 17.75
CA TRP A 233 -12.31 -1.37 16.86
C TRP A 233 -13.61 -1.16 17.64
N SER A 234 -14.24 -0.03 17.44
CA SER A 234 -15.57 0.25 17.95
C SER A 234 -16.36 1.08 16.95
N LEU A 235 -17.63 0.72 16.79
CA LEU A 235 -18.52 1.37 15.85
C LEU A 235 -18.79 2.83 16.21
N GLY A 236 -18.62 3.73 15.27
CA GLY A 236 -18.85 5.16 15.45
C GLY A 236 -17.61 5.96 15.84
N SER A 237 -16.44 5.35 15.83
CA SER A 237 -15.15 6.01 16.08
C SER A 237 -14.09 5.52 15.10
N SER A 238 -13.10 6.35 14.82
CA SER A 238 -11.94 5.94 14.00
C SER A 238 -10.97 5.14 14.86
N PRO A 239 -10.73 3.82 14.58
CA PRO A 239 -9.77 3.04 15.34
C PRO A 239 -8.33 3.50 15.08
N PRO A 240 -7.39 3.25 16.01
CA PRO A 240 -5.97 3.42 15.73
C PRO A 240 -5.54 2.45 14.63
N SER A 241 -4.61 2.87 13.80
CA SER A 241 -4.09 2.06 12.69
C SER A 241 -2.67 1.56 12.96
N PHE A 242 -2.31 0.38 12.39
CA PHE A 242 -0.96 -0.17 12.38
C PHE A 242 -0.09 0.47 11.30
N ASP A 243 -0.13 1.79 11.19
CA ASP A 243 0.68 2.51 10.22
C ASP A 243 1.40 3.69 10.88
N LYS A 244 1.36 4.81 10.24
CA LYS A 244 1.94 6.08 10.68
C LYS A 244 1.08 6.83 11.73
N GLN A 245 0.28 6.13 12.55
CA GLN A 245 -0.53 6.78 13.57
C GLN A 245 0.28 7.64 14.55
N PRO A 246 1.44 7.18 15.09
CA PRO A 246 2.25 8.03 15.98
C PRO A 246 2.71 9.33 15.29
N VAL A 247 2.98 9.26 13.98
CA VAL A 247 3.35 10.47 13.21
C VAL A 247 2.15 11.38 13.01
N ARG A 248 0.96 10.84 12.68
CA ARG A 248 -0.25 11.66 12.55
C ARG A 248 -0.61 12.35 13.86
N ASP A 249 -0.60 11.62 14.97
CA ASP A 249 -0.92 12.16 16.29
C ASP A 249 0.05 13.29 16.66
N PHE A 250 1.34 13.12 16.39
CA PHE A 250 2.33 14.19 16.59
C PHE A 250 2.04 15.40 15.68
N LEU A 251 1.83 15.18 14.38
CA LEU A 251 1.61 16.26 13.41
C LEU A 251 0.29 17.02 13.66
N ASP A 252 -0.74 16.35 14.17
CA ASP A 252 -2.00 17.01 14.55
C ASP A 252 -1.89 17.75 15.91
N GLY A 253 -0.87 17.42 16.72
CA GLY A 253 -0.57 18.10 17.98
C GLY A 253 0.32 19.34 17.86
N VAL A 254 0.89 19.61 16.69
CA VAL A 254 1.75 20.78 16.44
C VAL A 254 1.08 21.78 15.51
N GLU A 255 1.43 23.06 15.61
CA GLU A 255 0.99 24.07 14.65
C GLU A 255 1.72 23.87 13.30
N TRP A 256 1.04 23.25 12.35
CA TRP A 256 1.52 23.03 11.00
C TRP A 256 0.36 23.08 9.99
N ASP A 257 0.52 23.86 8.93
CA ASP A 257 -0.49 24.05 7.90
C ASP A 257 -0.58 22.91 6.86
N LYS A 258 0.12 21.79 7.13
CA LYS A 258 0.21 20.61 6.26
C LYS A 258 0.84 20.89 4.88
N LYS A 259 1.75 21.87 4.84
CA LYS A 259 2.55 22.25 3.65
C LYS A 259 4.04 22.19 3.96
N PRO A 260 4.89 22.01 2.94
CA PRO A 260 6.34 22.09 3.11
C PRO A 260 6.79 23.48 3.63
N PRO A 261 7.80 23.54 4.54
CA PRO A 261 8.54 22.40 5.10
C PRO A 261 7.78 21.72 6.23
N PRO A 262 7.90 20.37 6.39
CA PRO A 262 7.30 19.66 7.50
C PRO A 262 8.08 19.93 8.81
N PRO A 263 7.43 19.81 9.99
CA PRO A 263 8.13 19.80 11.27
C PRO A 263 9.01 18.55 11.39
N ASN A 264 10.11 18.67 12.16
CA ASN A 264 10.98 17.53 12.42
C ASN A 264 10.31 16.55 13.40
N LEU A 265 10.46 15.25 13.15
CA LEU A 265 9.93 14.22 14.01
C LEU A 265 10.84 13.96 15.23
N PRO A 266 10.29 13.90 16.44
CA PRO A 266 11.04 13.41 17.61
C PRO A 266 11.48 11.96 17.46
N SER A 267 12.60 11.58 18.06
CA SER A 267 13.15 10.23 18.00
C SER A 267 12.19 9.15 18.54
N GLU A 268 11.41 9.49 19.57
CA GLU A 268 10.38 8.61 20.12
C GLU A 268 9.23 8.34 19.12
N VAL A 269 8.84 9.33 18.34
CA VAL A 269 7.82 9.17 17.29
C VAL A 269 8.35 8.28 16.16
N ILE A 270 9.60 8.49 15.74
CA ILE A 270 10.28 7.66 14.74
C ILE A 270 10.34 6.20 15.21
N SER A 271 10.80 5.95 16.42
CA SER A 271 10.94 4.61 16.98
C SER A 271 9.58 3.92 17.16
N ALA A 272 8.57 4.64 17.68
CA ALA A 272 7.21 4.11 17.82
C ALA A 272 6.61 3.74 16.47
N THR A 273 6.84 4.56 15.44
CA THR A 273 6.35 4.28 14.09
C THR A 273 7.04 3.06 13.49
N SER A 274 8.36 2.95 13.59
CA SER A 274 9.11 1.77 13.15
C SER A 274 8.57 0.49 13.80
N SER A 275 8.39 0.50 15.13
CA SER A 275 7.83 -0.63 15.88
C SER A 275 6.42 -1.02 15.39
N ARG A 276 5.57 -0.04 15.06
CA ARG A 276 4.23 -0.30 14.52
C ARG A 276 4.24 -1.01 13.16
N TYR A 277 5.16 -0.62 12.27
CA TYR A 277 5.33 -1.30 10.97
C TYR A 277 5.79 -2.75 11.16
N ILE A 278 6.77 -2.99 12.03
CA ILE A 278 7.26 -4.34 12.35
C ILE A 278 6.13 -5.18 12.97
N GLU A 279 5.43 -4.65 13.97
CA GLU A 279 4.29 -5.32 14.62
C GLU A 279 3.21 -5.71 13.61
N ALA A 280 2.89 -4.84 12.65
CA ALA A 280 1.92 -5.14 11.59
C ALA A 280 2.35 -6.36 10.76
N TYR A 281 3.62 -6.41 10.34
CA TYR A 281 4.15 -7.54 9.60
C TYR A 281 4.08 -8.85 10.41
N GLU A 282 4.57 -8.83 11.65
CA GLU A 282 4.64 -10.03 12.49
C GLU A 282 3.25 -10.57 12.82
N LYS A 283 2.30 -9.68 13.12
CA LYS A 283 0.91 -10.10 13.36
C LYS A 283 0.27 -10.69 12.11
N ILE A 284 0.39 -10.02 10.97
CA ILE A 284 -0.25 -10.46 9.71
C ILE A 284 0.40 -11.73 9.17
N SER A 285 1.72 -11.79 9.12
CA SER A 285 2.43 -12.95 8.55
C SER A 285 2.55 -14.12 9.53
N GLY A 286 2.57 -13.83 10.84
CA GLY A 286 2.90 -14.79 11.89
C GLY A 286 4.37 -15.20 11.90
N LYS A 287 5.24 -14.46 11.20
CA LYS A 287 6.69 -14.66 11.11
C LYS A 287 7.40 -13.57 11.91
N SER A 288 8.57 -13.87 12.50
CA SER A 288 9.42 -12.84 13.07
C SER A 288 10.02 -11.98 11.96
N PHE A 289 10.10 -10.67 12.18
CA PHE A 289 10.76 -9.78 11.23
C PHE A 289 12.28 -9.99 11.18
N GLU A 290 12.88 -10.52 12.25
CA GLU A 290 14.29 -10.91 12.27
C GLU A 290 14.64 -11.99 11.23
N ASP A 291 13.66 -12.83 10.86
CA ASP A 291 13.82 -13.86 9.84
C ASP A 291 13.79 -13.30 8.40
N TRP A 292 13.34 -12.05 8.23
CA TRP A 292 13.35 -11.38 6.94
C TRP A 292 14.75 -10.92 6.57
N PRO A 293 15.21 -11.10 5.32
CA PRO A 293 16.55 -10.71 4.89
C PRO A 293 16.87 -9.25 5.28
N GLY A 294 17.90 -9.06 6.12
CA GLY A 294 18.31 -7.75 6.63
C GLY A 294 17.37 -7.12 7.66
N GLY A 295 16.33 -7.83 8.11
CA GLY A 295 15.48 -7.41 9.21
C GLY A 295 16.27 -7.30 10.52
N ARG A 296 15.89 -6.34 11.36
CA ARG A 296 16.44 -6.15 12.73
C ARG A 296 15.28 -5.93 13.67
N SER A 297 15.37 -6.51 14.84
CA SER A 297 14.44 -6.29 15.95
C SER A 297 14.64 -4.91 16.61
#